data_6457f5922ee5629c67d6a507e4e98429
#
_entry.id   6457f5922ee5629c67d6a507e4e98429
#
_cell.length_a   1.000
_cell.length_b   1.000
_cell.length_c   1.000
_cell.angle_alpha   90.00
_cell.angle_beta   90.00
_cell.angle_gamma   90.00
#
_symmetry.space_group_name_H-M   'P 1'
#
loop_
_entity.id
_entity.type
_entity.pdbx_description
1 polymer ?
#
loop_
_entity_poly.entity_id
_entity_poly.type
_entity_poly.pdbx_seq_one_letter_code
_entity_poly.pdbx_strand_id
1 'polypeptide(L)'
;MDYPIFESEAPIQKNSFDNFTKEEVELYFNWYTGHIDERIEYLQKYIQRDDILIKLDFSVESLIPVWEWYEKKIVVEHYTRRELKKEAKKYPDWLREEILSDDTKISVNTLAICDDLAIYFAEVIRRNNLEHIYWGYYTKPKNRMSVNEPVLLGFVKDMEMNPRRIVYNCTLCSTEKKDKEMLINLYYTWIKYIE
;
A
#
# COMPACT_ATOMS: atom_id res chain seq x y z
N MET A 1 4.29 -2.75 21.11
CA MET A 1 5.32 -3.33 20.23
C MET A 1 5.00 -2.81 18.84
N ASP A 2 5.95 -2.13 18.21
CA ASP A 2 5.73 -1.53 16.89
C ASP A 2 5.59 -2.62 15.82
N TYR A 3 4.83 -2.31 14.78
CA TYR A 3 4.65 -3.20 13.65
C TYR A 3 5.94 -3.20 12.79
N PRO A 4 6.45 -4.37 12.34
CA PRO A 4 7.69 -4.42 11.57
C PRO A 4 7.51 -3.81 10.18
N ILE A 5 8.47 -2.99 9.80
CA ILE A 5 8.50 -2.34 8.49
C ILE A 5 8.99 -3.34 7.45
N PHE A 6 8.14 -3.75 6.53
CA PHE A 6 8.47 -4.72 5.48
C PHE A 6 9.67 -4.26 4.63
N GLU A 7 9.64 -3.02 4.17
CA GLU A 7 10.71 -2.42 3.35
C GLU A 7 12.09 -2.42 4.01
N SER A 8 12.17 -2.51 5.35
CA SER A 8 13.48 -2.55 6.04
C SER A 8 14.29 -3.81 5.73
N GLU A 9 13.64 -4.86 5.25
CA GLU A 9 14.23 -6.15 4.89
C GLU A 9 14.46 -6.29 3.38
N ALA A 10 14.09 -5.28 2.60
CA ALA A 10 14.22 -5.32 1.14
C ALA A 10 15.70 -5.41 0.70
N PRO A 11 16.00 -6.22 -0.32
CA PRO A 11 17.37 -6.42 -0.80
C PRO A 11 17.96 -5.15 -1.44
N ILE A 12 17.11 -4.19 -1.81
CA ILE A 12 17.48 -2.92 -2.42
C ILE A 12 16.96 -1.78 -1.54
N GLN A 13 17.88 -0.99 -1.03
CA GLN A 13 17.61 0.16 -0.14
C GLN A 13 17.85 1.48 -0.90
N LYS A 14 16.96 1.83 -1.82
CA LYS A 14 17.01 3.08 -2.59
C LYS A 14 15.75 3.91 -2.33
N ASN A 15 15.90 5.23 -2.38
CA ASN A 15 14.83 6.18 -2.06
C ASN A 15 13.72 6.26 -3.14
N SER A 16 13.94 5.71 -4.35
CA SER A 16 12.97 5.76 -5.44
C SER A 16 13.15 4.57 -6.37
N PHE A 17 12.06 3.96 -6.77
CA PHE A 17 12.01 2.91 -7.78
C PHE A 17 12.49 3.36 -9.16
N ASP A 18 12.37 4.66 -9.48
CA ASP A 18 12.87 5.22 -10.75
C ASP A 18 14.38 5.02 -10.95
N ASN A 19 15.11 4.85 -9.83
CA ASN A 19 16.56 4.68 -9.83
C ASN A 19 16.99 3.20 -9.84
N PHE A 20 16.06 2.25 -9.95
CA PHE A 20 16.39 0.83 -10.02
C PHE A 20 16.90 0.47 -11.41
N THR A 21 17.94 -0.37 -11.47
CA THR A 21 18.32 -1.07 -12.71
C THR A 21 17.31 -2.18 -12.99
N LYS A 22 17.37 -2.77 -14.17
CA LYS A 22 16.49 -3.88 -14.54
C LYS A 22 16.66 -5.08 -13.60
N GLU A 23 17.91 -5.41 -13.28
CA GLU A 23 18.27 -6.50 -12.37
C GLU A 23 17.78 -6.23 -10.93
N GLU A 24 17.88 -4.99 -10.49
CA GLU A 24 17.37 -4.59 -9.16
C GLU A 24 15.84 -4.66 -9.09
N VAL A 25 15.13 -4.29 -10.17
CA VAL A 25 13.67 -4.44 -10.23
C VAL A 25 13.27 -5.91 -10.12
N GLU A 26 13.92 -6.81 -10.86
CA GLU A 26 13.64 -8.24 -10.81
C GLU A 26 13.94 -8.82 -9.43
N LEU A 27 15.07 -8.45 -8.83
CA LEU A 27 15.45 -8.89 -7.49
C LEU A 27 14.44 -8.43 -6.43
N TYR A 28 14.05 -7.15 -6.48
CA TYR A 28 13.06 -6.60 -5.56
C TYR A 28 11.69 -7.25 -5.75
N PHE A 29 11.24 -7.40 -6.99
CA PHE A 29 9.94 -8.02 -7.31
C PHE A 29 9.86 -9.46 -6.81
N ASN A 30 10.90 -10.27 -7.04
CA ASN A 30 10.97 -11.65 -6.58
C ASN A 30 10.98 -11.72 -5.04
N TRP A 31 11.71 -10.83 -4.39
CA TRP A 31 11.69 -10.72 -2.94
C TRP A 31 10.30 -10.34 -2.43
N TYR A 32 9.69 -9.29 -2.98
CA TYR A 32 8.37 -8.80 -2.57
C TYR A 32 7.31 -9.89 -2.70
N THR A 33 7.22 -10.52 -3.87
CA THR A 33 6.21 -11.56 -4.12
C THR A 33 6.47 -12.86 -3.35
N GLY A 34 7.73 -13.16 -3.05
CA GLY A 34 8.12 -14.31 -2.24
C GLY A 34 7.73 -14.20 -0.76
N HIS A 35 7.48 -12.98 -0.25
CA HIS A 35 7.11 -12.76 1.15
C HIS A 35 5.62 -12.44 1.36
N ILE A 36 4.79 -12.45 0.32
CA ILE A 36 3.37 -12.11 0.40
C ILE A 36 2.65 -12.93 1.48
N ASP A 37 2.77 -14.24 1.44
CA ASP A 37 2.05 -15.11 2.38
C ASP A 37 2.55 -14.91 3.83
N GLU A 38 3.85 -14.75 4.03
CA GLU A 38 4.45 -14.46 5.33
C GLU A 38 3.92 -13.13 5.92
N ARG A 39 3.84 -12.07 5.08
CA ARG A 39 3.33 -10.77 5.52
C ARG A 39 1.85 -10.82 5.88
N ILE A 40 1.04 -11.56 5.11
CA ILE A 40 -0.37 -11.77 5.43
C ILE A 40 -0.54 -12.57 6.73
N GLU A 41 0.25 -13.62 6.96
CA GLU A 41 0.25 -14.33 8.24
C GLU A 41 0.63 -13.44 9.42
N TYR A 42 1.62 -12.56 9.22
CA TYR A 42 2.02 -11.61 10.24
C TYR A 42 0.88 -10.64 10.56
N LEU A 43 0.25 -10.06 9.54
CA LEU A 43 -0.91 -9.18 9.69
C LEU A 43 -2.05 -9.90 10.43
N GLN A 44 -2.36 -11.15 10.06
CA GLN A 44 -3.38 -11.96 10.73
C GLN A 44 -3.08 -12.13 12.22
N LYS A 45 -1.84 -12.50 12.57
CA LYS A 45 -1.42 -12.66 13.97
C LYS A 45 -1.50 -11.34 14.74
N TYR A 46 -1.22 -10.22 14.07
CA TYR A 46 -1.28 -8.91 14.69
C TYR A 46 -2.73 -8.46 14.94
N ILE A 47 -3.63 -8.67 13.98
CA ILE A 47 -5.07 -8.42 14.13
C ILE A 47 -5.66 -9.24 15.28
N GLN A 48 -5.32 -10.52 15.36
CA GLN A 48 -5.85 -11.44 16.37
C GLN A 48 -5.49 -11.08 17.82
N ARG A 49 -4.51 -10.21 18.03
CA ARG A 49 -4.22 -9.65 19.38
C ARG A 49 -5.32 -8.71 19.86
N ASP A 50 -6.00 -8.04 18.93
CA ASP A 50 -7.04 -7.08 19.23
C ASP A 50 -8.44 -7.70 19.06
N ASP A 51 -8.63 -8.49 18.00
CA ASP A 51 -9.90 -9.14 17.66
C ASP A 51 -9.66 -10.50 17.00
N ILE A 52 -9.89 -11.56 17.76
CA ILE A 52 -9.71 -12.95 17.31
C ILE A 52 -10.73 -13.38 16.24
N LEU A 53 -11.84 -12.66 16.10
CA LEU A 53 -12.91 -13.01 15.16
C LEU A 53 -12.58 -12.56 13.73
N ILE A 54 -11.70 -11.57 13.57
CA ILE A 54 -11.31 -11.08 12.24
C ILE A 54 -10.33 -12.08 11.60
N LYS A 55 -10.72 -12.58 10.42
CA LYS A 55 -9.93 -13.54 9.65
C LYS A 55 -9.59 -13.00 8.28
N LEU A 56 -8.35 -13.21 7.87
CA LEU A 56 -7.84 -12.92 6.53
C LEU A 56 -8.06 -14.16 5.64
N ASP A 57 -9.31 -14.46 5.32
CA ASP A 57 -9.73 -15.67 4.57
C ASP A 57 -9.82 -15.44 3.06
N PHE A 58 -9.42 -14.26 2.58
CA PHE A 58 -9.46 -13.82 1.20
C PHE A 58 -10.86 -13.71 0.59
N SER A 59 -11.92 -13.84 1.36
CA SER A 59 -13.27 -13.49 0.92
C SER A 59 -13.36 -11.97 0.71
N VAL A 60 -14.23 -11.55 -0.20
CA VAL A 60 -14.47 -10.13 -0.46
C VAL A 60 -15.04 -9.44 0.78
N GLU A 61 -15.89 -10.14 1.50
CA GLU A 61 -16.54 -9.67 2.73
C GLU A 61 -15.55 -9.42 3.87
N SER A 62 -14.40 -10.12 3.89
CA SER A 62 -13.35 -9.91 4.90
C SER A 62 -12.75 -8.51 4.86
N LEU A 63 -12.85 -7.81 3.72
CA LEU A 63 -12.34 -6.45 3.56
C LEU A 63 -13.01 -5.44 4.51
N ILE A 64 -14.29 -5.66 4.87
CA ILE A 64 -15.02 -4.75 5.77
C ILE A 64 -14.45 -4.78 7.18
N PRO A 65 -14.43 -5.93 7.90
CA PRO A 65 -13.94 -5.97 9.28
C PRO A 65 -12.44 -5.67 9.38
N VAL A 66 -11.66 -6.05 8.37
CA VAL A 66 -10.22 -5.77 8.34
C VAL A 66 -9.96 -4.26 8.19
N TRP A 67 -10.67 -3.59 7.28
CA TRP A 67 -10.56 -2.16 7.10
C TRP A 67 -11.05 -1.38 8.32
N GLU A 68 -12.20 -1.75 8.89
CA GLU A 68 -12.73 -1.13 10.11
C GLU A 68 -11.76 -1.27 11.31
N TRP A 69 -11.08 -2.41 11.42
CA TRP A 69 -10.03 -2.60 12.41
C TRP A 69 -8.84 -1.66 12.14
N TYR A 70 -8.38 -1.59 10.88
CA TYR A 70 -7.25 -0.74 10.49
C TYR A 70 -7.54 0.75 10.71
N GLU A 71 -8.73 1.23 10.38
CA GLU A 71 -9.12 2.63 10.63
C GLU A 71 -8.97 3.06 12.09
N LYS A 72 -9.10 2.12 13.04
CA LYS A 72 -8.88 2.37 14.46
C LYS A 72 -7.38 2.45 14.83
N LYS A 73 -6.49 2.01 13.92
CA LYS A 73 -5.03 2.03 14.08
C LYS A 73 -4.36 3.21 13.39
N ILE A 74 -5.11 3.97 12.61
CA ILE A 74 -4.58 5.16 11.95
C ILE A 74 -4.21 6.21 13.00
N VAL A 75 -2.93 6.55 13.04
CA VAL A 75 -2.36 7.57 13.90
C VAL A 75 -1.73 8.65 13.04
N VAL A 76 -2.19 9.88 13.24
CA VAL A 76 -1.60 11.09 12.65
C VAL A 76 -0.64 11.70 13.67
N GLU A 77 0.56 11.99 13.22
CA GLU A 77 1.62 12.67 13.98
C GLU A 77 1.87 14.04 13.38
N HIS A 78 2.65 14.85 14.09
CA HIS A 78 3.08 16.15 13.60
C HIS A 78 4.58 16.16 13.32
N TYR A 79 4.95 16.75 12.19
CA TYR A 79 6.35 17.05 11.92
C TYR A 79 6.88 18.07 12.92
N THR A 80 8.07 17.85 13.43
CA THR A 80 8.81 18.96 14.04
C THR A 80 9.12 20.02 12.98
N ARG A 81 9.26 21.27 13.40
CA ARG A 81 9.61 22.37 12.47
C ARG A 81 10.88 22.09 11.63
N ARG A 82 11.82 21.32 12.18
CA ARG A 82 13.05 20.92 11.49
C ARG A 82 12.77 19.86 10.42
N GLU A 83 11.98 18.86 10.75
CA GLU A 83 11.58 17.80 9.81
C GLU A 83 10.75 18.36 8.67
N LEU A 84 9.76 19.20 8.97
CA LEU A 84 8.89 19.83 7.98
C LEU A 84 9.69 20.66 6.96
N LYS A 85 10.67 21.44 7.45
CA LYS A 85 11.59 22.17 6.55
C LYS A 85 12.45 21.25 5.69
N LYS A 86 12.85 20.08 6.19
CA LYS A 86 13.60 19.08 5.44
C LYS A 86 12.70 18.43 4.37
N GLU A 87 11.46 18.14 4.75
CA GLU A 87 10.46 17.57 3.84
C GLU A 87 10.15 18.53 2.69
N ALA A 88 9.84 19.78 2.98
CA ALA A 88 9.54 20.81 1.98
C ALA A 88 10.65 20.99 0.93
N LYS A 89 11.92 20.74 1.29
CA LYS A 89 13.04 20.82 0.33
C LYS A 89 13.01 19.74 -0.75
N LYS A 90 12.27 18.66 -0.59
CA LYS A 90 12.11 17.60 -1.60
C LYS A 90 11.20 18.02 -2.75
N TYR A 91 10.44 19.10 -2.57
CA TYR A 91 9.45 19.58 -3.52
C TYR A 91 9.91 20.84 -4.25
N PRO A 92 9.38 21.12 -5.47
CA PRO A 92 9.62 22.34 -6.19
C PRO A 92 9.24 23.59 -5.38
N ASP A 93 9.90 24.72 -5.63
CA ASP A 93 9.73 25.95 -4.85
C ASP A 93 8.27 26.41 -4.76
N TRP A 94 7.50 26.27 -5.84
CA TRP A 94 6.10 26.66 -5.91
C TRP A 94 5.16 25.84 -5.01
N LEU A 95 5.57 24.62 -4.59
CA LEU A 95 4.78 23.75 -3.71
C LEU A 95 5.23 23.84 -2.23
N ARG A 96 6.38 24.43 -1.95
CA ARG A 96 6.96 24.43 -0.59
C ARG A 96 6.12 25.13 0.46
N GLU A 97 5.46 26.22 0.09
CA GLU A 97 4.59 26.95 1.02
C GLU A 97 3.39 26.08 1.44
N GLU A 98 2.81 25.34 0.51
CA GLU A 98 1.71 24.41 0.80
C GLU A 98 2.18 23.28 1.72
N ILE A 99 3.33 22.66 1.44
CA ILE A 99 3.92 21.63 2.32
C ILE A 99 4.24 22.17 3.71
N LEU A 100 4.69 23.43 3.82
CA LEU A 100 4.98 24.06 5.12
C LEU A 100 3.72 24.46 5.89
N SER A 101 2.55 24.51 5.25
CA SER A 101 1.28 24.85 5.88
C SER A 101 0.61 23.67 6.57
N ASP A 102 0.96 22.43 6.20
CA ASP A 102 0.46 21.19 6.80
C ASP A 102 1.61 20.44 7.47
N ASP A 103 1.62 20.42 8.79
CA ASP A 103 2.63 19.72 9.58
C ASP A 103 2.24 18.28 9.93
N THR A 104 1.13 17.78 9.39
CA THR A 104 0.65 16.42 9.67
C THR A 104 1.38 15.36 8.85
N LYS A 105 1.52 14.18 9.42
CA LYS A 105 2.03 12.98 8.75
C LYS A 105 1.37 11.73 9.33
N ILE A 106 1.23 10.71 8.51
CA ILE A 106 0.85 9.38 9.00
C ILE A 106 2.03 8.76 9.76
N SER A 107 1.75 8.17 10.93
CA SER A 107 2.80 7.53 11.73
C SER A 107 3.46 6.37 10.99
N VAL A 108 4.74 6.13 11.28
CA VAL A 108 5.49 5.01 10.66
C VAL A 108 4.83 3.67 10.95
N ASN A 109 4.29 3.48 12.15
CA ASN A 109 3.59 2.26 12.51
C ASN A 109 2.31 2.05 11.69
N THR A 110 1.54 3.12 11.46
CA THR A 110 0.37 3.07 10.57
C THR A 110 0.77 2.73 9.13
N LEU A 111 1.85 3.33 8.61
CA LEU A 111 2.33 3.05 7.26
C LEU A 111 2.80 1.59 7.11
N ALA A 112 3.46 1.04 8.13
CA ALA A 112 3.90 -0.35 8.11
C ALA A 112 2.72 -1.34 8.06
N ILE A 113 1.64 -1.07 8.80
CA ILE A 113 0.40 -1.86 8.72
C ILE A 113 -0.28 -1.65 7.36
N CYS A 114 -0.26 -0.41 6.83
CA CYS A 114 -0.83 -0.07 5.53
C CYS A 114 -0.21 -0.89 4.40
N ASP A 115 1.10 -1.10 4.41
CA ASP A 115 1.80 -1.88 3.40
C ASP A 115 1.32 -3.35 3.36
N ASP A 116 1.17 -4.00 4.53
CA ASP A 116 0.67 -5.38 4.58
C ASP A 116 -0.82 -5.48 4.27
N LEU A 117 -1.59 -4.48 4.67
CA LEU A 117 -3.00 -4.39 4.29
C LEU A 117 -3.16 -4.21 2.78
N ALA A 118 -2.25 -3.48 2.14
CA ALA A 118 -2.23 -3.34 0.68
C ALA A 118 -1.92 -4.68 -0.01
N ILE A 119 -0.99 -5.46 0.54
CA ILE A 119 -0.71 -6.83 0.07
C ILE A 119 -1.97 -7.70 0.20
N TYR A 120 -2.63 -7.66 1.36
CA TYR A 120 -3.85 -8.43 1.58
C TYR A 120 -4.97 -8.03 0.62
N PHE A 121 -5.22 -6.73 0.43
CA PHE A 121 -6.21 -6.22 -0.51
C PHE A 121 -5.94 -6.69 -1.95
N ALA A 122 -4.68 -6.61 -2.39
CA ALA A 122 -4.26 -7.11 -3.69
C ALA A 122 -4.52 -8.63 -3.83
N GLU A 123 -4.20 -9.42 -2.79
CA GLU A 123 -4.42 -10.85 -2.80
C GLU A 123 -5.92 -11.23 -2.79
N VAL A 124 -6.79 -10.46 -2.14
CA VAL A 124 -8.24 -10.65 -2.26
C VAL A 124 -8.67 -10.47 -3.72
N ILE A 125 -8.22 -9.41 -4.41
CA ILE A 125 -8.55 -9.22 -5.83
C ILE A 125 -7.98 -10.36 -6.67
N ARG A 126 -6.70 -10.67 -6.53
CA ARG A 126 -6.01 -11.67 -7.33
C ARG A 126 -6.59 -13.08 -7.15
N ARG A 127 -6.77 -13.52 -5.89
CA ARG A 127 -7.23 -14.89 -5.59
C ARG A 127 -8.67 -15.14 -6.02
N ASN A 128 -9.51 -14.11 -6.06
CA ASN A 128 -10.87 -14.20 -6.60
C ASN A 128 -10.94 -14.06 -8.14
N ASN A 129 -9.80 -13.77 -8.82
CA ASN A 129 -9.74 -13.56 -10.27
C ASN A 129 -8.43 -14.13 -10.87
N LEU A 130 -8.04 -15.35 -10.47
CA LEU A 130 -6.75 -15.98 -10.80
C LEU A 130 -6.50 -16.17 -12.29
N GLU A 131 -7.56 -16.28 -13.10
CA GLU A 131 -7.44 -16.49 -14.55
C GLU A 131 -6.98 -15.21 -15.28
N HIS A 132 -7.16 -14.05 -14.65
CA HIS A 132 -6.93 -12.75 -15.28
C HIS A 132 -5.86 -11.94 -14.54
N ILE A 133 -5.89 -11.92 -13.19
CA ILE A 133 -5.10 -11.00 -12.38
C ILE A 133 -3.85 -11.67 -11.82
N TYR A 134 -2.70 -11.00 -12.00
CA TYR A 134 -1.40 -11.47 -11.55
C TYR A 134 -0.49 -10.33 -11.10
N TRP A 135 0.49 -10.64 -10.25
CA TRP A 135 1.54 -9.71 -9.90
C TRP A 135 2.51 -9.51 -11.04
N GLY A 136 2.90 -8.28 -11.28
CA GLY A 136 3.89 -7.92 -12.27
C GLY A 136 4.49 -6.54 -12.02
N TYR A 137 5.27 -6.05 -12.97
CA TYR A 137 5.85 -4.72 -12.95
C TYR A 137 6.11 -4.23 -14.37
N TYR A 138 6.19 -2.89 -14.53
CA TYR A 138 6.60 -2.27 -15.78
C TYR A 138 7.92 -1.53 -15.59
N THR A 139 8.84 -1.71 -16.53
CA THR A 139 10.09 -0.93 -16.60
C THR A 139 9.99 0.19 -17.62
N LYS A 140 8.96 0.17 -18.47
CA LYS A 140 8.69 1.15 -19.55
C LYS A 140 7.18 1.28 -19.79
N PRO A 141 6.72 2.44 -20.29
CA PRO A 141 7.49 3.68 -20.42
C PRO A 141 7.81 4.28 -19.04
N LYS A 142 8.91 5.05 -18.94
CA LYS A 142 9.36 5.63 -17.67
C LYS A 142 8.43 6.69 -17.05
N ASN A 143 7.44 7.16 -17.80
CA ASN A 143 6.43 8.09 -17.31
C ASN A 143 5.19 7.40 -16.71
N ARG A 144 5.19 6.06 -16.59
CA ARG A 144 4.16 5.37 -15.80
C ARG A 144 4.31 5.72 -14.32
N MET A 145 3.16 5.84 -13.67
CA MET A 145 3.12 6.26 -12.26
C MET A 145 3.74 5.23 -11.32
N SER A 146 3.68 3.93 -11.67
CA SER A 146 4.21 2.82 -10.85
C SER A 146 5.35 2.07 -11.56
N VAL A 147 6.20 2.81 -12.30
CA VAL A 147 7.37 2.19 -12.96
C VAL A 147 8.26 1.51 -11.92
N ASN A 148 8.68 0.27 -12.23
CA ASN A 148 9.53 -0.58 -11.38
C ASN A 148 8.91 -1.02 -10.03
N GLU A 149 7.65 -0.70 -9.77
CA GLU A 149 6.96 -1.13 -8.55
C GLU A 149 6.18 -2.43 -8.78
N PRO A 150 6.05 -3.33 -7.76
CA PRO A 150 5.12 -4.44 -7.82
C PRO A 150 3.67 -3.93 -7.90
N VAL A 151 2.94 -4.39 -8.91
CA VAL A 151 1.55 -4.01 -9.18
C VAL A 151 0.73 -5.23 -9.60
N LEU A 152 -0.59 -5.14 -9.51
CA LEU A 152 -1.47 -6.10 -10.17
C LEU A 152 -1.71 -5.68 -11.61
N LEU A 153 -1.62 -6.67 -12.50
CA LEU A 153 -1.83 -6.60 -13.94
C LEU A 153 -2.95 -7.55 -14.37
N GLY A 154 -3.39 -7.42 -15.64
CA GLY A 154 -4.46 -8.22 -16.20
C GLY A 154 -5.79 -7.47 -16.29
N PHE A 155 -5.77 -6.15 -16.09
CA PHE A 155 -6.92 -5.28 -16.32
C PHE A 155 -6.98 -4.81 -17.77
N VAL A 156 -8.19 -4.38 -18.20
CA VAL A 156 -8.42 -3.81 -19.55
C VAL A 156 -7.47 -2.64 -19.85
N LYS A 157 -7.13 -2.48 -21.12
CA LYS A 157 -6.32 -1.34 -21.63
C LYS A 157 -4.97 -1.18 -20.95
N ASP A 158 -4.30 -2.30 -20.59
CA ASP A 158 -3.01 -2.28 -19.88
C ASP A 158 -3.00 -1.44 -18.59
N MET A 159 -4.14 -1.34 -17.91
CA MET A 159 -4.21 -0.69 -16.61
C MET A 159 -3.40 -1.48 -15.60
N GLU A 160 -2.78 -0.75 -14.69
CA GLU A 160 -2.05 -1.29 -13.54
C GLU A 160 -2.72 -0.86 -12.24
N MET A 161 -2.79 -1.75 -11.29
CA MET A 161 -3.25 -1.44 -9.95
C MET A 161 -2.07 -1.48 -8.98
N ASN A 162 -1.70 -0.33 -8.42
CA ASN A 162 -0.71 -0.26 -7.35
C ASN A 162 -1.43 -0.31 -5.99
N PRO A 163 -1.43 -1.46 -5.30
CA PRO A 163 -2.20 -1.62 -4.07
C PRO A 163 -1.67 -0.73 -2.94
N ARG A 164 -0.35 -0.51 -2.88
CA ARG A 164 0.27 0.35 -1.85
C ARG A 164 -0.23 1.78 -1.96
N ARG A 165 -0.25 2.35 -3.17
CA ARG A 165 -0.75 3.70 -3.42
C ARG A 165 -2.24 3.83 -3.14
N ILE A 166 -3.03 2.81 -3.51
CA ILE A 166 -4.47 2.81 -3.27
C ILE A 166 -4.77 2.81 -1.79
N VAL A 167 -4.22 1.86 -1.03
CA VAL A 167 -4.50 1.74 0.41
C VAL A 167 -3.93 2.94 1.19
N TYR A 168 -2.78 3.49 0.77
CA TYR A 168 -2.25 4.72 1.33
C TYR A 168 -3.22 5.91 1.12
N ASN A 169 -3.75 6.08 -0.09
CA ASN A 169 -4.73 7.14 -0.36
C ASN A 169 -6.02 6.94 0.46
N CYS A 170 -6.49 5.71 0.60
CA CYS A 170 -7.60 5.39 1.50
C CYS A 170 -7.29 5.76 2.95
N THR A 171 -6.06 5.50 3.40
CA THR A 171 -5.60 5.89 4.74
C THR A 171 -5.69 7.40 4.94
N LEU A 172 -5.23 8.19 3.97
CA LEU A 172 -5.36 9.64 4.01
C LEU A 172 -6.82 10.09 4.06
N CYS A 173 -7.69 9.54 3.20
CA CYS A 173 -9.12 9.86 3.23
C CYS A 173 -9.76 9.53 4.58
N SER A 174 -9.37 8.43 5.22
CA SER A 174 -9.90 8.01 6.52
C SER A 174 -9.45 8.89 7.69
N THR A 175 -8.43 9.73 7.52
CA THR A 175 -8.08 10.75 8.54
C THR A 175 -9.13 11.86 8.61
N GLU A 176 -9.84 12.11 7.52
CA GLU A 176 -10.90 13.12 7.44
C GLU A 176 -12.28 12.50 7.69
N LYS A 177 -12.57 11.36 7.04
CA LYS A 177 -13.86 10.68 7.12
C LYS A 177 -13.69 9.18 7.05
N LYS A 178 -14.16 8.49 8.10
CA LYS A 178 -14.17 7.02 8.14
C LYS A 178 -15.27 6.44 7.26
N ASP A 179 -14.93 5.38 6.55
CA ASP A 179 -15.84 4.60 5.71
C ASP A 179 -15.45 3.12 5.73
N LYS A 180 -16.12 2.33 6.56
CA LYS A 180 -15.84 0.89 6.72
C LYS A 180 -15.98 0.08 5.43
N GLU A 181 -16.67 0.60 4.42
CA GLU A 181 -16.90 -0.07 3.14
C GLU A 181 -15.89 0.38 2.05
N MET A 182 -14.91 1.20 2.41
CA MET A 182 -13.97 1.78 1.43
C MET A 182 -13.25 0.72 0.59
N LEU A 183 -12.62 -0.29 1.20
CA LEU A 183 -11.90 -1.31 0.45
C LEU A 183 -12.82 -2.24 -0.36
N ILE A 184 -13.97 -2.61 0.19
CA ILE A 184 -14.92 -3.47 -0.56
C ILE A 184 -15.52 -2.72 -1.76
N ASN A 185 -15.80 -1.43 -1.64
CA ASN A 185 -16.26 -0.60 -2.74
C ASN A 185 -15.18 -0.43 -3.83
N LEU A 186 -13.90 -0.35 -3.43
CA LEU A 186 -12.78 -0.34 -4.36
C LEU A 186 -12.61 -1.71 -5.04
N TYR A 187 -12.76 -2.82 -4.31
CA TYR A 187 -12.79 -4.15 -4.92
C TYR A 187 -13.82 -4.20 -6.06
N TYR A 188 -15.09 -3.84 -5.79
CA TYR A 188 -16.14 -3.83 -6.82
C TYR A 188 -15.90 -2.80 -7.94
N THR A 189 -15.10 -1.80 -7.69
CA THR A 189 -14.69 -0.87 -8.74
C THR A 189 -13.65 -1.50 -9.65
N TRP A 190 -12.63 -2.14 -9.09
CA TRP A 190 -11.53 -2.73 -9.86
C TRP A 190 -11.95 -3.95 -10.69
N ILE A 191 -12.81 -4.83 -10.16
CA ILE A 191 -13.25 -6.00 -10.91
C ILE A 191 -14.04 -5.65 -12.18
N LYS A 192 -14.61 -4.44 -12.30
CA LYS A 192 -15.26 -3.96 -13.54
C LYS A 192 -14.27 -3.75 -14.69
N TYR A 193 -12.99 -3.69 -14.39
CA TYR A 193 -11.91 -3.53 -15.38
C TYR A 193 -11.20 -4.85 -15.68
N ILE A 194 -11.73 -5.99 -15.27
CA ILE A 194 -11.28 -7.32 -15.66
C ILE A 194 -12.10 -7.76 -16.88
N GLU A 195 -11.42 -8.29 -17.91
CA GLU A 195 -12.06 -8.83 -19.13
C GLU A 195 -12.65 -10.22 -18.91
#